data_b9d4ea3092eb08d1d98c9239d6aad894
#
_entry.id   b9d4ea3092eb08d1d98c9239d6aad894
#
_cell.length_a   1.000
_cell.length_b   1.000
_cell.length_c   1.000
_cell.angle_alpha   90.00
_cell.angle_beta   90.00
_cell.angle_gamma   90.00
#
_symmetry.space_group_name_H-M   'P 1'
#
loop_
_entity.id
_entity.type
_entity.pdbx_description
1 polymer ?
#
loop_
_entity_poly.entity_id
_entity_poly.type
_entity_poly.pdbx_seq_one_letter_code
_entity_poly.pdbx_strand_id
1 'polypeptide(L)'
;MIVDSHAHVFPSMGGPSGHRTARQHMRYIQHMLMLHHQPVRRVDDNSVLRRQTLYDGHDVSPDGLAEVDFRGGEHGKFLWSVEGQDHYLQYLPPTLTRLSAPPELMIAQMDYAGVDRAVLQTGHSYGRLNRHLSDAVRKFPGRLWALAMVDEWLVDRPSQTRALDRAINDLGLNGLWFQTGNLAQQNRTETLDDPVFHPFWDHVRDMGIPVYMNVSTAAPGSDAYLAELAAFGRWVARYHDVPVMLPHGLPLFRFMDNGEVSIPPQVWGPLSAPNVLVEILIPIFQGAIWEYPYVEAQPIIREYYERLGPDKLGWGSDMPNVERHCTYRQSLDYLRRHCDFIPPDDMAKICGGNVARLFDA
;
A
#
# COMPACT_ATOMS: atom_id res chain seq x y z
N MET A 1 -18.85 -5.05 13.47
CA MET A 1 -17.44 -5.45 13.32
C MET A 1 -16.72 -4.36 12.56
N ILE A 2 -15.59 -3.90 13.07
CA ILE A 2 -14.72 -2.91 12.41
C ILE A 2 -13.48 -3.66 11.91
N VAL A 3 -13.14 -3.49 10.64
CA VAL A 3 -12.00 -4.16 10.00
C VAL A 3 -11.13 -3.12 9.30
N ASP A 4 -9.87 -3.06 9.70
CA ASP A 4 -8.84 -2.29 9.00
C ASP A 4 -8.38 -3.07 7.78
N SER A 5 -8.65 -2.57 6.58
CA SER A 5 -8.25 -3.23 5.33
C SER A 5 -6.75 -3.12 5.05
N HIS A 6 -6.00 -2.29 5.81
CA HIS A 6 -4.64 -1.93 5.45
C HIS A 6 -3.76 -1.67 6.67
N ALA A 7 -2.96 -2.65 7.02
CA ALA A 7 -1.97 -2.52 8.08
C ALA A 7 -0.67 -3.26 7.72
N HIS A 8 0.43 -2.89 8.37
CA HIS A 8 1.73 -3.51 8.17
C HIS A 8 2.35 -3.94 9.49
N VAL A 9 2.94 -5.12 9.48
CA VAL A 9 3.82 -5.58 10.55
C VAL A 9 5.11 -6.09 9.93
N PHE A 10 6.26 -5.67 10.46
CA PHE A 10 7.55 -5.97 9.88
C PHE A 10 8.66 -5.98 10.94
N PRO A 11 9.70 -6.82 10.74
CA PRO A 11 10.90 -6.79 11.54
C PRO A 11 11.71 -5.53 11.24
N SER A 12 12.85 -5.34 11.88
CA SER A 12 13.69 -4.17 11.60
C SER A 12 14.05 -4.07 10.12
N MET A 13 13.62 -3.00 9.48
CA MET A 13 13.95 -2.72 8.08
C MET A 13 15.44 -2.40 7.86
N GLY A 14 16.21 -2.08 8.90
CA GLY A 14 17.67 -1.99 8.84
C GLY A 14 18.37 -3.35 8.71
N GLY A 15 17.64 -4.46 8.88
CA GLY A 15 18.12 -5.82 8.75
C GLY A 15 17.79 -6.47 7.40
N PRO A 16 18.01 -7.79 7.25
CA PRO A 16 17.77 -8.52 6.01
C PRO A 16 16.28 -8.70 5.67
N SER A 17 15.35 -8.68 6.63
CA SER A 17 13.89 -8.77 6.43
C SER A 17 13.48 -9.82 5.37
N GLY A 18 14.00 -11.05 5.49
CA GLY A 18 13.74 -12.15 4.55
C GLY A 18 14.58 -12.15 3.27
N HIS A 19 15.39 -11.12 3.00
CA HIS A 19 16.44 -11.16 1.97
C HIS A 19 17.68 -11.91 2.46
N ARG A 20 18.60 -12.27 1.56
CA ARG A 20 19.83 -12.98 1.92
C ARG A 20 20.76 -12.13 2.81
N THR A 21 20.79 -10.83 2.58
CA THR A 21 21.63 -9.88 3.33
C THR A 21 20.90 -8.56 3.58
N ALA A 22 21.30 -7.83 4.63
CA ALA A 22 20.81 -6.48 4.89
C ALA A 22 21.12 -5.52 3.70
N ARG A 23 22.32 -5.65 3.08
CA ARG A 23 22.68 -4.86 1.90
C ARG A 23 21.69 -5.05 0.73
N GLN A 24 21.27 -6.28 0.48
CA GLN A 24 20.28 -6.56 -0.56
C GLN A 24 18.95 -5.87 -0.23
N HIS A 25 18.48 -5.96 1.02
CA HIS A 25 17.27 -5.28 1.45
C HIS A 25 17.40 -3.75 1.33
N MET A 26 18.54 -3.17 1.76
CA MET A 26 18.77 -1.72 1.64
C MET A 26 18.70 -1.23 0.18
N ARG A 27 19.20 -2.00 -0.79
CA ARG A 27 19.07 -1.66 -2.23
C ARG A 27 17.60 -1.63 -2.67
N TYR A 28 16.77 -2.58 -2.21
CA TYR A 28 15.32 -2.55 -2.46
C TYR A 28 14.66 -1.32 -1.85
N ILE A 29 14.98 -0.99 -0.60
CA ILE A 29 14.42 0.20 0.05
C ILE A 29 14.89 1.47 -0.66
N GLN A 30 16.17 1.60 -1.00
CA GLN A 30 16.70 2.73 -1.76
C GLN A 30 15.92 2.92 -3.08
N HIS A 31 15.68 1.83 -3.81
CA HIS A 31 14.90 1.81 -5.04
C HIS A 31 13.46 2.30 -4.82
N MET A 32 12.78 1.80 -3.80
CA MET A 32 11.42 2.24 -3.46
C MET A 32 11.36 3.70 -3.00
N LEU A 33 12.38 4.20 -2.31
CA LEU A 33 12.39 5.56 -1.76
C LEU A 33 12.92 6.62 -2.72
N MET A 34 13.58 6.25 -3.82
CA MET A 34 14.14 7.24 -4.77
C MET A 34 13.08 8.14 -5.40
N LEU A 35 11.83 7.67 -5.51
CA LEU A 35 10.69 8.41 -6.04
C LEU A 35 9.68 8.82 -4.95
N HIS A 36 10.05 8.67 -3.67
CA HIS A 36 9.14 8.99 -2.58
C HIS A 36 8.88 10.50 -2.50
N HIS A 37 7.65 10.89 -2.25
CA HIS A 37 7.21 12.29 -2.24
C HIS A 37 7.63 13.08 -0.99
N GLN A 38 8.06 12.41 0.07
CA GLN A 38 8.52 13.10 1.28
C GLN A 38 9.85 13.83 1.03
N PRO A 39 10.07 14.99 1.69
CA PRO A 39 11.27 15.77 1.51
C PRO A 39 12.51 15.05 2.06
N VAL A 40 13.57 15.04 1.25
CA VAL A 40 14.91 14.68 1.71
C VAL A 40 15.48 15.85 2.50
N ARG A 41 16.11 15.56 3.63
CA ARG A 41 16.70 16.59 4.51
C ARG A 41 18.16 16.28 4.83
N ARG A 42 18.93 17.32 5.11
CA ARG A 42 20.27 17.19 5.68
C ARG A 42 20.17 16.84 7.15
N VAL A 43 21.13 16.06 7.65
CA VAL A 43 21.15 15.66 9.07
C VAL A 43 21.62 16.81 9.97
N ASP A 44 22.56 17.63 9.51
CA ASP A 44 23.22 18.68 10.29
C ASP A 44 22.32 19.88 10.63
N ASP A 45 21.50 20.35 9.67
CA ASP A 45 20.70 21.57 9.82
C ASP A 45 19.22 21.38 9.50
N ASN A 46 18.79 20.15 9.16
CA ASN A 46 17.42 19.78 8.82
C ASN A 46 16.87 20.50 7.57
N SER A 47 17.70 21.14 6.77
CA SER A 47 17.31 21.83 5.55
C SER A 47 16.85 20.83 4.48
N VAL A 48 15.86 21.25 3.68
CA VAL A 48 15.29 20.42 2.60
C VAL A 48 16.17 20.47 1.37
N LEU A 49 16.52 19.31 0.81
CA LEU A 49 17.17 19.22 -0.49
C LEU A 49 16.15 19.37 -1.61
N ARG A 50 16.55 20.18 -2.61
CA ARG A 50 15.74 20.37 -3.83
C ARG A 50 16.00 19.29 -4.89
N ARG A 51 17.09 18.53 -4.76
CA ARG A 51 17.53 17.54 -5.74
C ARG A 51 17.52 16.14 -5.12
N GLN A 52 16.97 15.19 -5.85
CA GLN A 52 17.06 13.77 -5.55
C GLN A 52 18.51 13.29 -5.71
N THR A 53 18.98 12.43 -4.78
CA THR A 53 20.36 11.92 -4.73
C THR A 53 20.44 10.40 -4.58
N LEU A 54 19.32 9.70 -4.59
CA LEU A 54 19.27 8.23 -4.44
C LEU A 54 19.43 7.49 -5.76
N TYR A 55 19.32 8.18 -6.89
CA TYR A 55 19.49 7.62 -8.24
C TYR A 55 20.08 8.69 -9.18
N ASP A 56 20.42 8.31 -10.41
CA ASP A 56 21.07 9.19 -11.39
C ASP A 56 20.16 10.31 -11.97
N GLY A 57 18.86 10.24 -11.68
CA GLY A 57 17.86 11.20 -12.14
C GLY A 57 17.18 10.82 -13.47
N HIS A 58 17.57 9.73 -14.08
CA HIS A 58 17.10 9.28 -15.40
C HIS A 58 16.56 7.86 -15.39
N ASP A 59 17.31 6.89 -14.88
CA ASP A 59 16.93 5.49 -14.84
C ASP A 59 16.25 5.17 -13.51
N VAL A 60 14.97 4.83 -13.57
CA VAL A 60 14.16 4.46 -12.40
C VAL A 60 14.25 2.96 -12.06
N SER A 61 15.02 2.20 -12.81
CA SER A 61 15.31 0.79 -12.52
C SER A 61 16.35 0.63 -11.40
N PRO A 62 16.57 -0.59 -10.88
CA PRO A 62 17.63 -0.84 -9.92
C PRO A 62 19.04 -0.49 -10.42
N ASP A 63 19.25 -0.43 -11.74
CA ASP A 63 20.56 -0.11 -12.33
C ASP A 63 20.88 1.38 -12.23
N GLY A 64 19.86 2.26 -12.22
CA GLY A 64 20.03 3.71 -12.03
C GLY A 64 20.28 4.16 -10.59
N LEU A 65 20.32 3.23 -9.61
CA LEU A 65 20.57 3.59 -8.21
C LEU A 65 21.97 4.13 -7.98
N ALA A 66 22.05 5.29 -7.35
CA ALA A 66 23.32 5.89 -6.96
C ALA A 66 24.06 5.01 -5.93
N GLU A 67 25.39 4.95 -6.06
CA GLU A 67 26.27 4.29 -5.10
C GLU A 67 26.49 5.22 -3.90
N VAL A 68 25.53 5.18 -2.97
CA VAL A 68 25.57 5.91 -1.70
C VAL A 68 25.55 4.94 -0.53
N ASP A 69 26.06 5.36 0.63
CA ASP A 69 26.00 4.57 1.86
C ASP A 69 24.56 4.61 2.43
N PHE A 70 23.62 3.96 1.70
CA PHE A 70 22.22 3.92 2.10
C PHE A 70 22.02 2.91 3.23
N ARG A 71 21.45 3.37 4.35
CA ARG A 71 21.34 2.62 5.59
C ARG A 71 20.08 2.95 6.38
N GLY A 72 19.63 1.99 7.19
CA GLY A 72 18.61 2.23 8.21
C GLY A 72 19.18 3.11 9.33
N GLY A 73 18.41 4.09 9.74
CA GLY A 73 18.68 4.92 10.90
C GLY A 73 17.81 4.55 12.10
N GLU A 74 17.51 5.53 12.92
CA GLU A 74 16.58 5.42 14.04
C GLU A 74 15.36 6.33 13.82
N HIS A 75 14.32 6.10 14.60
CA HIS A 75 13.14 6.98 14.61
C HIS A 75 12.51 7.17 13.22
N GLY A 76 12.37 6.08 12.47
CA GLY A 76 11.67 6.08 11.18
C GLY A 76 12.48 6.62 10.00
N LYS A 77 13.78 6.91 10.18
CA LYS A 77 14.63 7.52 9.15
C LYS A 77 15.43 6.49 8.37
N PHE A 78 15.60 6.74 7.06
CA PHE A 78 16.67 6.16 6.26
C PHE A 78 17.69 7.22 5.92
N LEU A 79 18.97 6.87 6.00
CA LEU A 79 20.09 7.79 5.84
C LEU A 79 20.97 7.37 4.67
N TRP A 80 21.66 8.33 4.09
CA TRP A 80 22.74 8.09 3.12
C TRP A 80 23.70 9.27 3.08
N SER A 81 24.89 9.04 2.52
CA SER A 81 25.95 10.06 2.46
C SER A 81 26.25 10.42 1.02
N VAL A 82 26.31 11.72 0.72
CA VAL A 82 26.73 12.26 -0.58
C VAL A 82 27.80 13.34 -0.31
N GLU A 83 28.98 13.19 -0.93
CA GLU A 83 30.08 14.15 -0.80
C GLU A 83 30.46 14.47 0.67
N GLY A 84 30.40 13.45 1.53
CA GLY A 84 30.72 13.58 2.95
C GLY A 84 29.62 14.20 3.81
N GLN A 85 28.43 14.42 3.25
CA GLN A 85 27.29 15.01 3.92
C GLN A 85 26.16 13.98 4.08
N ASP A 86 25.65 13.84 5.30
CA ASP A 86 24.56 12.91 5.62
C ASP A 86 23.18 13.54 5.32
N HIS A 87 22.36 12.75 4.68
CA HIS A 87 20.98 13.06 4.33
C HIS A 87 20.04 12.02 4.92
N TYR A 88 18.77 12.37 5.09
CA TYR A 88 17.75 11.43 5.51
C TYR A 88 16.39 11.68 4.86
N LEU A 89 15.57 10.64 4.86
CA LEU A 89 14.16 10.67 4.56
C LEU A 89 13.38 10.04 5.73
N GLN A 90 12.33 10.73 6.20
CA GLN A 90 11.45 10.25 7.24
C GLN A 90 10.40 9.32 6.65
N TYR A 91 10.73 8.05 6.45
CA TYR A 91 9.83 7.09 5.81
C TYR A 91 8.78 6.54 6.77
N LEU A 92 9.18 6.14 7.98
CA LEU A 92 8.31 5.61 9.01
C LEU A 92 8.02 6.66 10.09
N PRO A 93 7.01 6.46 10.94
CA PRO A 93 6.77 7.32 12.09
C PRO A 93 7.97 7.40 13.03
N PRO A 94 8.25 8.58 13.62
CA PRO A 94 9.36 8.75 14.57
C PRO A 94 9.25 7.87 15.84
N THR A 95 8.07 7.35 16.14
CA THR A 95 7.81 6.42 17.25
C THR A 95 8.47 5.06 17.05
N LEU A 96 8.75 4.68 15.80
CA LEU A 96 9.43 3.42 15.46
C LEU A 96 10.95 3.57 15.57
N THR A 97 11.46 3.49 16.79
CA THR A 97 12.87 3.73 17.11
C THR A 97 13.84 2.77 16.40
N ARG A 98 13.42 1.53 16.15
CA ARG A 98 14.24 0.47 15.52
C ARG A 98 13.80 0.11 14.10
N LEU A 99 13.05 0.98 13.43
CA LEU A 99 12.48 0.72 12.11
C LEU A 99 11.69 -0.60 12.05
N SER A 100 10.97 -0.96 13.10
CA SER A 100 10.20 -2.20 13.20
C SER A 100 8.81 -1.94 13.74
N ALA A 101 7.83 -2.66 13.23
CA ALA A 101 6.45 -2.67 13.70
C ALA A 101 6.04 -4.10 14.02
N PRO A 102 6.20 -4.56 15.28
CA PRO A 102 5.81 -5.90 15.66
C PRO A 102 4.28 -6.07 15.68
N PRO A 103 3.75 -7.27 15.48
CA PRO A 103 2.31 -7.49 15.46
C PRO A 103 1.62 -7.13 16.79
N GLU A 104 2.32 -7.17 17.91
CA GLU A 104 1.83 -6.74 19.22
C GLU A 104 1.48 -5.24 19.25
N LEU A 105 2.26 -4.41 18.53
CA LEU A 105 1.96 -2.99 18.39
C LEU A 105 0.62 -2.80 17.66
N MET A 106 0.43 -3.54 16.55
CA MET A 106 -0.81 -3.48 15.78
C MET A 106 -2.02 -3.90 16.64
N ILE A 107 -1.92 -5.00 17.36
CA ILE A 107 -3.00 -5.47 18.27
C ILE A 107 -3.31 -4.43 19.36
N ALA A 108 -2.30 -3.84 19.99
CA ALA A 108 -2.51 -2.82 21.01
C ALA A 108 -3.23 -1.58 20.46
N GLN A 109 -2.89 -1.15 19.24
CA GLN A 109 -3.57 -0.05 18.56
C GLN A 109 -5.01 -0.41 18.19
N MET A 110 -5.24 -1.61 17.70
CA MET A 110 -6.59 -2.12 17.40
C MET A 110 -7.46 -2.14 18.68
N ASP A 111 -6.94 -2.68 19.76
CA ASP A 111 -7.66 -2.76 21.05
C ASP A 111 -8.02 -1.37 21.57
N TYR A 112 -7.08 -0.42 21.49
CA TYR A 112 -7.31 0.97 21.91
C TYR A 112 -8.35 1.69 21.04
N ALA A 113 -8.36 1.42 19.74
CA ALA A 113 -9.30 2.05 18.79
C ALA A 113 -10.64 1.35 18.68
N GLY A 114 -10.77 0.12 19.21
CA GLY A 114 -11.96 -0.72 19.09
C GLY A 114 -12.10 -1.36 17.71
N VAL A 115 -10.97 -1.73 17.08
CA VAL A 115 -10.92 -2.42 15.79
C VAL A 115 -10.85 -3.93 16.03
N ASP A 116 -11.74 -4.68 15.39
CA ASP A 116 -11.87 -6.12 15.61
C ASP A 116 -10.81 -6.92 14.88
N ARG A 117 -10.56 -6.61 13.60
CA ARG A 117 -9.62 -7.32 12.73
C ARG A 117 -8.84 -6.37 11.84
N ALA A 118 -7.69 -6.83 11.33
CA ALA A 118 -6.90 -6.11 10.33
C ALA A 118 -6.36 -7.04 9.25
N VAL A 119 -6.21 -6.50 8.04
CA VAL A 119 -5.55 -7.16 6.89
C VAL A 119 -4.11 -6.67 6.81
N LEU A 120 -3.17 -7.60 7.04
CA LEU A 120 -1.75 -7.30 6.93
C LEU A 120 -1.32 -7.35 5.47
N GLN A 121 -0.82 -6.23 5.01
CA GLN A 121 -0.24 -6.08 3.68
C GLN A 121 1.29 -6.04 3.77
N THR A 122 1.96 -6.27 2.66
CA THR A 122 3.41 -6.12 2.57
C THR A 122 3.79 -5.65 1.17
N GLY A 123 4.95 -5.03 1.08
CA GLY A 123 5.57 -4.65 -0.19
C GLY A 123 7.07 -4.91 -0.11
N HIS A 124 7.77 -4.86 -1.22
CA HIS A 124 9.20 -5.17 -1.28
C HIS A 124 10.07 -4.27 -0.40
N SER A 125 9.61 -3.06 -0.07
CA SER A 125 10.31 -2.16 0.88
C SER A 125 10.35 -2.71 2.30
N TYR A 126 9.33 -3.43 2.73
CA TYR A 126 9.31 -4.04 4.08
C TYR A 126 10.12 -5.34 4.14
N GLY A 127 10.31 -6.01 3.01
CA GLY A 127 11.05 -7.25 2.88
C GLY A 127 10.23 -8.41 2.32
N ARG A 128 10.81 -9.62 2.36
CA ARG A 128 10.16 -10.88 1.93
C ARG A 128 9.47 -11.54 3.11
N LEU A 129 8.24 -11.07 3.41
CA LEU A 129 7.63 -11.26 4.73
C LEU A 129 6.57 -12.36 4.81
N ASN A 130 6.29 -13.17 3.78
CA ASN A 130 5.22 -14.19 3.82
C ASN A 130 5.27 -15.06 5.10
N ARG A 131 6.45 -15.52 5.51
CA ARG A 131 6.60 -16.29 6.76
C ARG A 131 6.34 -15.45 8.00
N HIS A 132 6.87 -14.23 8.06
CA HIS A 132 6.67 -13.31 9.18
C HIS A 132 5.19 -12.98 9.40
N LEU A 133 4.45 -12.73 8.30
CA LEU A 133 3.01 -12.49 8.34
C LEU A 133 2.23 -13.73 8.78
N SER A 134 2.61 -14.91 8.29
CA SER A 134 2.05 -16.20 8.74
C SER A 134 2.23 -16.39 10.25
N ASP A 135 3.40 -16.06 10.79
CA ASP A 135 3.68 -16.15 12.23
C ASP A 135 2.81 -15.17 13.02
N ALA A 136 2.59 -13.94 12.50
CA ALA A 136 1.71 -12.95 13.11
C ALA A 136 0.24 -13.42 13.16
N VAL A 137 -0.28 -13.96 12.05
CA VAL A 137 -1.65 -14.50 11.98
C VAL A 137 -1.84 -15.66 12.98
N ARG A 138 -0.87 -16.59 13.05
CA ARG A 138 -0.92 -17.71 14.01
C ARG A 138 -0.85 -17.25 15.45
N LYS A 139 -0.10 -16.19 15.74
CA LYS A 139 0.03 -15.62 17.08
C LYS A 139 -1.23 -14.96 17.58
N PHE A 140 -2.00 -14.34 16.69
CA PHE A 140 -3.23 -13.59 17.00
C PHE A 140 -4.42 -14.12 16.20
N PRO A 141 -4.87 -15.36 16.44
CA PRO A 141 -5.93 -16.00 15.68
C PRO A 141 -7.23 -15.20 15.78
N GLY A 142 -7.92 -15.03 14.64
CA GLY A 142 -9.19 -14.31 14.57
C GLY A 142 -9.04 -12.77 14.61
N ARG A 143 -7.82 -12.24 14.75
CA ARG A 143 -7.57 -10.78 14.74
C ARG A 143 -6.92 -10.29 13.44
N LEU A 144 -6.20 -11.16 12.75
CA LEU A 144 -5.41 -10.78 11.59
C LEU A 144 -5.71 -11.71 10.41
N TRP A 145 -5.86 -11.12 9.24
CA TRP A 145 -5.65 -11.75 7.95
C TRP A 145 -4.35 -11.23 7.34
N ALA A 146 -3.77 -11.94 6.41
CA ALA A 146 -2.53 -11.48 5.77
C ALA A 146 -2.47 -11.88 4.30
N LEU A 147 -1.86 -11.01 3.51
CA LEU A 147 -1.71 -11.18 2.07
C LEU A 147 -0.33 -11.75 1.72
N ALA A 148 -0.31 -12.68 0.79
CA ALA A 148 0.91 -13.18 0.19
C ALA A 148 1.52 -12.14 -0.75
N MET A 149 2.85 -12.15 -0.87
CA MET A 149 3.56 -11.43 -1.92
C MET A 149 4.30 -12.40 -2.84
N VAL A 150 4.43 -12.00 -4.09
CA VAL A 150 5.24 -12.62 -5.13
C VAL A 150 6.18 -11.57 -5.74
N ASP A 151 7.10 -11.97 -6.62
CA ASP A 151 7.85 -11.02 -7.45
C ASP A 151 7.01 -10.69 -8.68
N GLU A 152 6.27 -9.59 -8.68
CA GLU A 152 5.26 -9.22 -9.68
C GLU A 152 5.82 -9.25 -11.10
N TRP A 153 7.08 -8.83 -11.28
CA TRP A 153 7.77 -8.82 -12.58
C TRP A 153 8.20 -10.21 -13.09
N LEU A 154 7.97 -11.26 -12.31
CA LEU A 154 8.30 -12.66 -12.63
C LEU A 154 7.08 -13.59 -12.63
N VAL A 155 5.85 -13.05 -12.60
CA VAL A 155 4.63 -13.88 -12.52
C VAL A 155 4.36 -14.71 -13.78
N ASP A 156 5.04 -14.42 -14.90
CA ASP A 156 5.11 -15.28 -16.07
C ASP A 156 5.91 -16.58 -15.83
N ARG A 157 6.59 -16.70 -14.67
CA ARG A 157 7.40 -17.86 -14.34
C ARG A 157 6.67 -18.80 -13.36
N PRO A 158 6.69 -20.12 -13.60
CA PRO A 158 6.05 -21.10 -12.71
C PRO A 158 6.57 -21.08 -11.25
N SER A 159 7.72 -20.46 -11.01
CA SER A 159 8.26 -20.29 -9.66
C SER A 159 7.40 -19.38 -8.80
N GLN A 160 6.75 -18.37 -9.38
CA GLN A 160 5.89 -17.44 -8.64
C GLN A 160 4.54 -18.06 -8.32
N THR A 161 3.97 -18.84 -9.25
CA THR A 161 2.78 -19.66 -8.98
C THR A 161 3.02 -20.60 -7.79
N ARG A 162 4.15 -21.35 -7.82
CA ARG A 162 4.52 -22.22 -6.67
C ARG A 162 4.82 -21.44 -5.39
N ALA A 163 5.31 -20.21 -5.48
CA ALA A 163 5.53 -19.37 -4.29
C ALA A 163 4.20 -18.93 -3.67
N LEU A 164 3.21 -18.58 -4.52
CA LEU A 164 1.87 -18.26 -4.09
C LEU A 164 1.17 -19.49 -3.46
N ASP A 165 1.25 -20.67 -4.11
CA ASP A 165 0.71 -21.93 -3.56
C ASP A 165 1.21 -22.18 -2.15
N ARG A 166 2.52 -22.08 -1.94
CA ARG A 166 3.11 -22.26 -0.60
C ARG A 166 2.65 -21.21 0.38
N ALA A 167 2.49 -19.94 -0.07
CA ALA A 167 2.05 -18.88 0.81
C ALA A 167 0.62 -19.09 1.30
N ILE A 168 -0.27 -19.54 0.44
CA ILE A 168 -1.67 -19.78 0.77
C ILE A 168 -1.84 -21.11 1.51
N ASN A 169 -1.33 -22.21 0.93
CA ASN A 169 -1.64 -23.56 1.41
C ASN A 169 -0.78 -23.97 2.61
N ASP A 170 0.53 -23.62 2.65
CA ASP A 170 1.45 -24.07 3.71
C ASP A 170 1.59 -23.01 4.81
N LEU A 171 1.56 -21.72 4.45
CA LEU A 171 1.71 -20.62 5.41
C LEU A 171 0.37 -20.07 5.92
N GLY A 172 -0.75 -20.39 5.27
CA GLY A 172 -2.10 -19.98 5.68
C GLY A 172 -2.36 -18.49 5.48
N LEU A 173 -1.76 -17.87 4.46
CA LEU A 173 -2.08 -16.51 4.06
C LEU A 173 -3.41 -16.48 3.30
N ASN A 174 -4.10 -15.35 3.30
CA ASN A 174 -5.52 -15.27 2.99
C ASN A 174 -5.84 -14.62 1.63
N GLY A 175 -4.85 -14.08 0.93
CA GLY A 175 -5.02 -13.39 -0.36
C GLY A 175 -3.69 -13.00 -0.96
N LEU A 176 -3.72 -12.26 -2.05
CA LEU A 176 -2.53 -11.80 -2.79
C LEU A 176 -2.42 -10.28 -2.73
N TRP A 177 -1.24 -9.76 -2.39
CA TRP A 177 -0.83 -8.39 -2.65
C TRP A 177 -0.13 -8.31 -4.01
N PHE A 178 -0.54 -7.36 -4.85
CA PHE A 178 0.10 -7.10 -6.15
C PHE A 178 0.18 -5.61 -6.42
N GLN A 179 1.36 -5.12 -6.81
CA GLN A 179 1.60 -3.72 -7.15
C GLN A 179 2.03 -3.58 -8.61
N THR A 180 1.20 -2.93 -9.44
CA THR A 180 1.45 -2.82 -10.88
C THR A 180 2.71 -2.03 -11.21
N GLY A 181 3.03 -0.97 -10.46
CA GLY A 181 4.22 -0.16 -10.68
C GLY A 181 5.54 -0.91 -10.56
N ASN A 182 5.58 -2.06 -9.87
CA ASN A 182 6.76 -2.90 -9.77
C ASN A 182 7.16 -3.51 -11.12
N LEU A 183 6.22 -3.68 -12.06
CA LEU A 183 6.52 -4.18 -13.40
C LEU A 183 7.51 -3.22 -14.11
N ALA A 184 7.12 -1.96 -14.28
CA ALA A 184 7.97 -0.96 -14.93
C ALA A 184 9.25 -0.67 -14.16
N GLN A 185 9.22 -0.64 -12.83
CA GLN A 185 10.40 -0.46 -11.98
C GLN A 185 11.43 -1.59 -12.12
N GLN A 186 11.02 -2.75 -12.59
CA GLN A 186 11.88 -3.92 -12.87
C GLN A 186 12.05 -4.17 -14.37
N ASN A 187 11.97 -3.10 -15.18
CA ASN A 187 12.19 -3.10 -16.61
C ASN A 187 11.22 -4.01 -17.42
N ARG A 188 10.01 -4.25 -16.89
CA ARG A 188 8.95 -4.89 -17.67
C ARG A 188 8.20 -3.83 -18.47
N THR A 189 7.89 -4.15 -19.71
CA THR A 189 7.10 -3.31 -20.62
C THR A 189 5.64 -3.73 -20.70
N GLU A 190 5.35 -4.92 -20.21
CA GLU A 190 4.02 -5.50 -20.16
C GLU A 190 3.16 -4.79 -19.08
N THR A 191 1.90 -4.61 -19.38
CA THR A 191 0.89 -4.13 -18.42
C THR A 191 0.23 -5.30 -17.69
N LEU A 192 -0.48 -4.99 -16.59
CA LEU A 192 -1.18 -5.97 -15.76
C LEU A 192 -2.02 -7.00 -16.55
N ASP A 193 -2.67 -6.54 -17.63
CA ASP A 193 -3.59 -7.32 -18.46
C ASP A 193 -2.93 -8.03 -19.65
N ASP A 194 -1.60 -7.99 -19.76
CA ASP A 194 -0.89 -8.63 -20.87
C ASP A 194 -1.10 -10.15 -20.87
N PRO A 195 -1.35 -10.77 -22.04
CA PRO A 195 -1.57 -12.21 -22.17
C PRO A 195 -0.48 -13.09 -21.57
N VAL A 196 0.76 -12.62 -21.45
CA VAL A 196 1.86 -13.37 -20.85
C VAL A 196 1.60 -13.70 -19.38
N PHE A 197 0.80 -12.89 -18.70
CA PHE A 197 0.44 -13.06 -17.28
C PHE A 197 -0.86 -13.86 -17.08
N HIS A 198 -1.62 -14.17 -18.14
CA HIS A 198 -2.88 -14.91 -18.01
C HIS A 198 -2.75 -16.24 -17.26
N PRO A 199 -1.71 -17.07 -17.47
CA PRO A 199 -1.59 -18.34 -16.73
C PRO A 199 -1.48 -18.14 -15.21
N PHE A 200 -0.84 -17.07 -14.76
CA PHE A 200 -0.76 -16.72 -13.35
C PHE A 200 -2.13 -16.25 -12.81
N TRP A 201 -2.80 -15.36 -13.54
CA TRP A 201 -4.10 -14.84 -13.12
C TRP A 201 -5.21 -15.87 -13.17
N ASP A 202 -5.19 -16.80 -14.15
CA ASP A 202 -6.10 -17.94 -14.19
C ASP A 202 -5.90 -18.82 -12.96
N HIS A 203 -4.66 -19.05 -12.53
CA HIS A 203 -4.35 -19.78 -11.30
C HIS A 203 -4.86 -19.04 -10.04
N VAL A 204 -4.64 -17.72 -9.94
CA VAL A 204 -5.15 -16.90 -8.83
C VAL A 204 -6.68 -16.98 -8.75
N ARG A 205 -7.38 -16.89 -9.88
CA ARG A 205 -8.83 -17.07 -9.95
C ARG A 205 -9.25 -18.45 -9.45
N ASP A 206 -8.58 -19.50 -9.92
CA ASP A 206 -8.92 -20.88 -9.56
C ASP A 206 -8.65 -21.19 -8.07
N MET A 207 -7.77 -20.44 -7.41
CA MET A 207 -7.55 -20.49 -5.96
C MET A 207 -8.69 -19.83 -5.16
N GLY A 208 -9.51 -18.97 -5.77
CA GLY A 208 -10.63 -18.29 -5.12
C GLY A 208 -10.21 -17.28 -4.04
N ILE A 209 -8.99 -16.74 -4.10
CA ILE A 209 -8.46 -15.81 -3.09
C ILE A 209 -8.68 -14.35 -3.51
N PRO A 210 -8.87 -13.41 -2.56
CA PRO A 210 -8.93 -11.99 -2.87
C PRO A 210 -7.57 -11.43 -3.29
N VAL A 211 -7.60 -10.43 -4.17
CA VAL A 211 -6.42 -9.70 -4.62
C VAL A 211 -6.49 -8.24 -4.16
N TYR A 212 -5.47 -7.80 -3.47
CA TYR A 212 -5.25 -6.38 -3.19
C TYR A 212 -4.35 -5.81 -4.29
N MET A 213 -4.99 -5.10 -5.24
CA MET A 213 -4.33 -4.59 -6.44
C MET A 213 -3.95 -3.13 -6.26
N ASN A 214 -2.69 -2.87 -5.91
CA ASN A 214 -2.17 -1.50 -5.85
C ASN A 214 -1.82 -1.00 -7.25
N VAL A 215 -2.76 -0.29 -7.87
CA VAL A 215 -2.56 0.34 -9.17
C VAL A 215 -1.67 1.56 -8.99
N SER A 216 -0.46 1.50 -9.52
CA SER A 216 0.55 2.54 -9.34
C SER A 216 1.47 2.64 -10.57
N THR A 217 2.16 3.76 -10.69
CA THR A 217 3.17 3.98 -11.75
C THR A 217 4.29 4.87 -11.24
N ALA A 218 5.52 4.60 -11.67
CA ALA A 218 6.68 5.46 -11.44
C ALA A 218 6.68 6.71 -12.34
N ALA A 219 5.98 6.65 -13.48
CA ALA A 219 5.90 7.78 -14.40
C ALA A 219 5.10 8.95 -13.79
N PRO A 220 5.55 10.20 -13.99
CA PRO A 220 4.87 11.38 -13.46
C PRO A 220 3.53 11.65 -14.18
N GLY A 221 2.67 12.44 -13.52
CA GLY A 221 1.42 12.93 -14.09
C GLY A 221 0.22 12.00 -13.92
N SER A 222 -0.95 12.54 -14.22
CA SER A 222 -2.23 11.84 -14.15
C SER A 222 -2.42 10.84 -15.30
N ASP A 223 -1.96 11.18 -16.50
CA ASP A 223 -2.16 10.34 -17.70
C ASP A 223 -1.49 8.97 -17.57
N ALA A 224 -0.28 8.93 -16.99
CA ALA A 224 0.40 7.68 -16.73
C ALA A 224 -0.37 6.77 -15.76
N TYR A 225 -0.94 7.36 -14.70
CA TYR A 225 -1.80 6.62 -13.79
C TYR A 225 -3.10 6.16 -14.45
N LEU A 226 -3.74 7.01 -15.28
CA LEU A 226 -4.95 6.65 -16.00
C LEU A 226 -4.72 5.51 -16.99
N ALA A 227 -3.53 5.42 -17.60
CA ALA A 227 -3.16 4.29 -18.45
C ALA A 227 -3.09 2.97 -17.66
N GLU A 228 -2.46 2.97 -16.46
CA GLU A 228 -2.43 1.81 -15.57
C GLU A 228 -3.82 1.43 -15.08
N LEU A 229 -4.64 2.42 -14.74
CA LEU A 229 -6.03 2.19 -14.32
C LEU A 229 -6.88 1.62 -15.46
N ALA A 230 -6.63 2.01 -16.70
CA ALA A 230 -7.28 1.42 -17.87
C ALA A 230 -6.88 -0.06 -18.07
N ALA A 231 -5.58 -0.40 -17.87
CA ALA A 231 -5.13 -1.78 -17.86
C ALA A 231 -5.78 -2.61 -16.74
N PHE A 232 -5.88 -2.03 -15.54
CA PHE A 232 -6.64 -2.62 -14.44
C PHE A 232 -8.11 -2.86 -14.81
N GLY A 233 -8.77 -1.91 -15.48
CA GLY A 233 -10.14 -2.06 -15.96
C GLY A 233 -10.32 -3.24 -16.93
N ARG A 234 -9.37 -3.45 -17.85
CA ARG A 234 -9.38 -4.60 -18.78
C ARG A 234 -9.13 -5.92 -18.02
N TRP A 235 -8.21 -5.91 -17.06
CA TRP A 235 -7.95 -7.05 -16.20
C TRP A 235 -9.20 -7.45 -15.40
N VAL A 236 -9.86 -6.49 -14.73
CA VAL A 236 -11.09 -6.71 -13.95
C VAL A 236 -12.22 -7.24 -14.83
N ALA A 237 -12.36 -6.74 -16.07
CA ALA A 237 -13.37 -7.24 -17.01
C ALA A 237 -13.14 -8.71 -17.37
N ARG A 238 -11.88 -9.15 -17.49
CA ARG A 238 -11.53 -10.55 -17.73
C ARG A 238 -11.72 -11.43 -16.49
N TYR A 239 -11.30 -10.95 -15.33
CA TYR A 239 -11.31 -11.66 -14.05
C TYR A 239 -12.40 -11.12 -13.12
N HIS A 240 -13.62 -11.00 -13.67
CA HIS A 240 -14.79 -10.40 -12.98
C HIS A 240 -15.28 -11.21 -11.76
N ASP A 241 -14.82 -12.43 -11.59
CA ASP A 241 -15.11 -13.35 -10.48
C ASP A 241 -14.01 -13.35 -9.40
N VAL A 242 -12.88 -12.68 -9.63
CA VAL A 242 -11.83 -12.50 -8.62
C VAL A 242 -12.19 -11.32 -7.72
N PRO A 243 -12.36 -11.50 -6.39
CA PRO A 243 -12.60 -10.38 -5.49
C PRO A 243 -11.37 -9.46 -5.41
N VAL A 244 -11.57 -8.16 -5.57
CA VAL A 244 -10.46 -7.18 -5.60
C VAL A 244 -10.69 -6.07 -4.59
N MET A 245 -9.64 -5.75 -3.82
CA MET A 245 -9.52 -4.48 -3.12
C MET A 245 -8.52 -3.60 -3.88
N LEU A 246 -8.89 -2.34 -4.15
CA LEU A 246 -7.98 -1.30 -4.61
C LEU A 246 -7.46 -0.53 -3.38
N PRO A 247 -6.30 -0.90 -2.82
CA PRO A 247 -5.75 -0.23 -1.65
C PRO A 247 -5.34 1.21 -2.00
N HIS A 248 -5.34 2.08 -0.98
CA HIS A 248 -5.13 3.52 -1.09
C HIS A 248 -6.20 4.29 -1.91
N GLY A 249 -7.13 3.60 -2.60
CA GLY A 249 -8.08 4.23 -3.52
C GLY A 249 -7.38 4.95 -4.67
N LEU A 250 -7.76 6.19 -4.93
CA LEU A 250 -7.11 7.02 -5.96
C LEU A 250 -5.96 7.84 -5.38
N PRO A 251 -4.84 7.97 -6.09
CA PRO A 251 -3.74 8.87 -5.70
C PRO A 251 -4.15 10.34 -5.96
N LEU A 252 -4.95 10.92 -5.05
CA LEU A 252 -5.60 12.22 -5.21
C LEU A 252 -4.60 13.35 -5.53
N PHE A 253 -3.36 13.24 -5.05
CA PHE A 253 -2.30 14.21 -5.37
C PHE A 253 -1.99 14.34 -6.86
N ARG A 254 -2.31 13.31 -7.68
CA ARG A 254 -2.14 13.35 -9.15
C ARG A 254 -3.28 14.09 -9.86
N PHE A 255 -4.38 14.31 -9.17
CA PHE A 255 -5.58 14.97 -9.65
C PHE A 255 -5.82 16.31 -8.93
N MET A 256 -4.78 16.81 -8.25
CA MET A 256 -4.84 18.08 -7.50
C MET A 256 -4.19 19.20 -8.29
N ASP A 257 -4.91 20.31 -8.41
CA ASP A 257 -4.42 21.58 -8.93
C ASP A 257 -4.75 22.69 -7.93
N ASN A 258 -3.76 23.49 -7.53
CA ASN A 258 -3.91 24.61 -6.58
C ASN A 258 -4.64 24.22 -5.26
N GLY A 259 -4.51 22.97 -4.80
CA GLY A 259 -5.15 22.48 -3.59
C GLY A 259 -6.56 21.89 -3.79
N GLU A 260 -7.12 22.02 -4.98
CA GLU A 260 -8.41 21.42 -5.35
C GLU A 260 -8.22 20.09 -6.08
N VAL A 261 -9.01 19.08 -5.70
CA VAL A 261 -9.00 17.78 -6.34
C VAL A 261 -10.12 17.69 -7.37
N SER A 262 -9.74 17.32 -8.61
CA SER A 262 -10.70 17.08 -9.69
C SER A 262 -10.52 15.67 -10.23
N ILE A 263 -11.44 14.77 -9.91
CA ILE A 263 -11.37 13.36 -10.31
C ILE A 263 -11.85 13.20 -11.75
N PRO A 264 -10.98 12.70 -12.67
CA PRO A 264 -11.37 12.53 -14.06
C PRO A 264 -12.46 11.46 -14.23
N PRO A 265 -13.42 11.64 -15.16
CA PRO A 265 -14.51 10.67 -15.38
C PRO A 265 -14.03 9.25 -15.70
N GLN A 266 -12.85 9.10 -16.31
CA GLN A 266 -12.28 7.82 -16.73
C GLN A 266 -12.03 6.86 -15.56
N VAL A 267 -11.86 7.36 -14.33
CA VAL A 267 -11.58 6.52 -13.17
C VAL A 267 -12.78 5.68 -12.75
N TRP A 268 -14.01 6.17 -12.98
CA TRP A 268 -15.21 5.56 -12.41
C TRP A 268 -15.58 4.22 -13.05
N GLY A 269 -15.25 4.01 -14.34
CA GLY A 269 -15.51 2.74 -15.01
C GLY A 269 -14.86 1.55 -14.31
N PRO A 270 -13.52 1.51 -14.19
CA PRO A 270 -12.82 0.44 -13.48
C PRO A 270 -13.24 0.28 -12.01
N LEU A 271 -13.46 1.38 -11.29
CA LEU A 271 -13.84 1.35 -9.87
C LEU A 271 -15.26 0.81 -9.65
N SER A 272 -16.15 1.01 -10.62
CA SER A 272 -17.54 0.55 -10.54
C SER A 272 -17.72 -0.95 -10.86
N ALA A 273 -16.67 -1.66 -11.25
CA ALA A 273 -16.76 -3.09 -11.56
C ALA A 273 -17.29 -3.89 -10.36
N PRO A 274 -18.18 -4.88 -10.55
CA PRO A 274 -18.91 -5.55 -9.46
C PRO A 274 -18.02 -6.17 -8.37
N ASN A 275 -16.87 -6.69 -8.76
CA ASN A 275 -15.92 -7.40 -7.90
C ASN A 275 -14.85 -6.48 -7.27
N VAL A 276 -14.91 -5.15 -7.46
CA VAL A 276 -13.93 -4.19 -6.94
C VAL A 276 -14.48 -3.49 -5.69
N LEU A 277 -13.70 -3.53 -4.62
CA LEU A 277 -13.80 -2.62 -3.48
C LEU A 277 -12.73 -1.53 -3.58
N VAL A 278 -13.06 -0.31 -3.16
CA VAL A 278 -12.17 0.84 -3.16
C VAL A 278 -11.90 1.27 -1.74
N GLU A 279 -10.64 1.38 -1.38
CA GLU A 279 -10.24 1.81 -0.05
C GLU A 279 -10.33 3.32 0.10
N ILE A 280 -10.86 3.78 1.22
CA ILE A 280 -10.79 5.18 1.65
C ILE A 280 -9.65 5.31 2.64
N LEU A 281 -8.55 5.94 2.21
CA LEU A 281 -7.32 6.09 2.98
C LEU A 281 -6.73 7.49 2.79
N ILE A 282 -7.41 8.49 3.31
CA ILE A 282 -7.05 9.90 3.13
C ILE A 282 -5.74 10.30 3.84
N PRO A 283 -5.49 9.90 5.11
CA PRO A 283 -4.37 10.46 5.88
C PRO A 283 -2.99 10.21 5.25
N ILE A 284 -2.79 9.10 4.57
CA ILE A 284 -1.47 8.70 4.04
C ILE A 284 -0.95 9.64 2.95
N PHE A 285 -1.81 10.02 2.02
CA PHE A 285 -1.41 10.88 0.90
C PHE A 285 -1.66 12.36 1.17
N GLN A 286 -2.69 12.67 1.94
CA GLN A 286 -3.15 14.04 2.13
C GLN A 286 -2.80 14.62 3.50
N GLY A 287 -2.40 13.78 4.47
CA GLY A 287 -2.07 14.23 5.84
C GLY A 287 -0.84 15.14 5.93
N ALA A 288 -0.04 15.26 4.85
CA ALA A 288 1.04 16.25 4.77
C ALA A 288 0.54 17.67 4.45
N ILE A 289 -0.68 17.80 3.94
CA ILE A 289 -1.26 19.09 3.48
C ILE A 289 -2.62 19.41 4.11
N TRP A 290 -3.38 18.40 4.55
CA TRP A 290 -4.65 18.54 5.23
C TRP A 290 -4.54 18.09 6.68
N GLU A 291 -5.16 18.83 7.57
CA GLU A 291 -5.16 18.53 9.00
C GLU A 291 -6.38 17.69 9.40
N TYR A 292 -6.22 16.88 10.46
CA TYR A 292 -7.35 16.18 11.07
C TYR A 292 -8.44 17.21 11.49
N PRO A 293 -9.73 17.02 11.20
CA PRO A 293 -10.34 15.77 10.70
C PRO A 293 -10.49 15.66 9.18
N TYR A 294 -9.63 16.26 8.38
CA TYR A 294 -9.61 16.17 6.92
C TYR A 294 -10.91 16.65 6.26
N VAL A 295 -11.35 17.84 6.62
CA VAL A 295 -12.61 18.43 6.14
C VAL A 295 -12.60 18.58 4.62
N GLU A 296 -11.44 18.87 4.04
CA GLU A 296 -11.22 19.01 2.60
C GLU A 296 -11.47 17.69 1.84
N ALA A 297 -11.33 16.55 2.52
CA ALA A 297 -11.61 15.24 1.92
C ALA A 297 -13.10 14.89 1.88
N GLN A 298 -13.96 15.54 2.66
CA GLN A 298 -15.38 15.17 2.74
C GLN A 298 -16.11 15.24 1.40
N PRO A 299 -15.91 16.25 0.53
CA PRO A 299 -16.52 16.27 -0.80
C PRO A 299 -16.09 15.08 -1.66
N ILE A 300 -14.82 14.66 -1.55
CA ILE A 300 -14.26 13.54 -2.31
C ILE A 300 -14.84 12.21 -1.81
N ILE A 301 -14.91 12.03 -0.49
CA ILE A 301 -15.52 10.85 0.12
C ILE A 301 -17.00 10.77 -0.25
N ARG A 302 -17.70 11.91 -0.28
CA ARG A 302 -19.09 11.98 -0.73
C ARG A 302 -19.21 11.57 -2.20
N GLU A 303 -18.32 12.03 -3.09
CA GLU A 303 -18.33 11.63 -4.50
C GLU A 303 -18.09 10.12 -4.65
N TYR A 304 -17.17 9.51 -3.87
CA TYR A 304 -16.99 8.06 -3.84
C TYR A 304 -18.28 7.36 -3.40
N TYR A 305 -18.89 7.83 -2.31
CA TYR A 305 -20.12 7.25 -1.76
C TYR A 305 -21.29 7.34 -2.75
N GLU A 306 -21.50 8.49 -3.40
CA GLU A 306 -22.59 8.69 -4.34
C GLU A 306 -22.42 7.94 -5.66
N ARG A 307 -21.17 7.82 -6.16
CA ARG A 307 -20.89 7.14 -7.43
C ARG A 307 -20.76 5.63 -7.32
N LEU A 308 -20.12 5.15 -6.26
CA LEU A 308 -19.80 3.72 -6.10
C LEU A 308 -20.81 3.01 -5.21
N GLY A 309 -21.46 3.71 -4.30
CA GLY A 309 -22.31 3.15 -3.28
C GLY A 309 -21.53 2.57 -2.09
N PRO A 310 -22.20 2.40 -0.94
CA PRO A 310 -21.57 1.96 0.30
C PRO A 310 -20.98 0.55 0.24
N ASP A 311 -21.53 -0.32 -0.60
CA ASP A 311 -21.13 -1.74 -0.70
C ASP A 311 -19.78 -1.94 -1.41
N LYS A 312 -19.22 -0.86 -2.01
CA LYS A 312 -17.95 -0.86 -2.75
C LYS A 312 -16.83 -0.11 -2.06
N LEU A 313 -17.06 0.37 -0.85
CA LEU A 313 -16.08 1.16 -0.12
C LEU A 313 -15.57 0.39 1.09
N GLY A 314 -14.29 0.58 1.42
CA GLY A 314 -13.66 0.03 2.62
C GLY A 314 -12.75 1.04 3.29
N TRP A 315 -12.65 1.02 4.62
CA TRP A 315 -11.70 1.81 5.37
C TRP A 315 -10.39 1.04 5.56
N GLY A 316 -9.26 1.75 5.42
CA GLY A 316 -7.93 1.29 5.79
C GLY A 316 -7.12 2.38 6.49
N SER A 317 -6.14 1.99 7.29
CA SER A 317 -5.32 2.92 8.05
C SER A 317 -3.92 3.16 7.46
N ASP A 318 -3.32 2.14 6.87
CA ASP A 318 -1.89 2.03 6.59
C ASP A 318 -1.03 2.16 7.88
N MET A 319 -1.52 1.58 8.99
CA MET A 319 -0.74 1.49 10.23
C MET A 319 0.54 0.64 10.00
N PRO A 320 1.73 1.07 10.42
CA PRO A 320 2.03 2.22 11.27
C PRO A 320 2.25 3.54 10.53
N ASN A 321 2.30 3.55 9.20
CA ASN A 321 2.68 4.73 8.41
C ASN A 321 1.78 5.94 8.65
N VAL A 322 0.50 5.69 8.94
CA VAL A 322 -0.47 6.75 9.26
C VAL A 322 -0.08 7.61 10.46
N GLU A 323 0.69 7.05 11.41
CA GLU A 323 1.15 7.79 12.59
C GLU A 323 2.15 8.92 12.28
N ARG A 324 2.53 9.10 11.02
CA ARG A 324 3.21 10.32 10.55
C ARG A 324 2.28 11.53 10.50
N HIS A 325 0.97 11.31 10.45
CA HIS A 325 -0.03 12.34 10.16
C HIS A 325 -1.13 12.41 11.23
N CYS A 326 -1.56 11.28 11.76
CA CYS A 326 -2.58 11.21 12.80
C CYS A 326 -2.44 9.92 13.61
N THR A 327 -3.12 9.83 14.75
CA THR A 327 -3.15 8.58 15.52
C THR A 327 -3.96 7.51 14.77
N TYR A 328 -3.68 6.23 15.04
CA TYR A 328 -4.44 5.11 14.48
C TYR A 328 -5.95 5.28 14.66
N ARG A 329 -6.41 5.67 15.85
CA ARG A 329 -7.83 5.94 16.12
C ARG A 329 -8.38 7.08 15.25
N GLN A 330 -7.62 8.16 15.06
CA GLN A 330 -8.05 9.27 14.21
C GLN A 330 -8.18 8.87 12.73
N SER A 331 -7.39 7.88 12.27
CA SER A 331 -7.51 7.34 10.92
C SER A 331 -8.84 6.61 10.66
N LEU A 332 -9.57 6.23 11.71
CA LEU A 332 -10.93 5.71 11.63
C LEU A 332 -11.96 6.82 11.90
N ASP A 333 -11.69 7.65 12.91
CA ASP A 333 -12.68 8.63 13.40
C ASP A 333 -12.97 9.76 12.39
N TYR A 334 -12.05 10.09 11.45
CA TYR A 334 -12.35 11.08 10.41
C TYR A 334 -13.51 10.64 9.48
N LEU A 335 -13.66 9.34 9.24
CA LEU A 335 -14.82 8.79 8.55
C LEU A 335 -16.01 8.70 9.50
N ARG A 336 -15.84 7.94 10.58
CA ARG A 336 -16.93 7.53 11.47
C ARG A 336 -17.62 8.69 12.19
N ARG A 337 -16.89 9.77 12.48
CA ARG A 337 -17.38 10.90 13.30
C ARG A 337 -17.55 12.21 12.53
N HIS A 338 -16.99 12.30 11.33
CA HIS A 338 -16.98 13.57 10.60
C HIS A 338 -17.57 13.47 9.19
N CYS A 339 -17.98 12.27 8.72
CA CYS A 339 -18.73 12.09 7.48
C CYS A 339 -20.22 11.84 7.78
N ASP A 340 -20.89 12.80 8.40
CA ASP A 340 -22.30 12.70 8.85
C ASP A 340 -23.30 12.45 7.71
N PHE A 341 -22.88 12.63 6.46
CA PHE A 341 -23.68 12.36 5.29
C PHE A 341 -23.81 10.86 4.96
N ILE A 342 -23.02 9.99 5.63
CA ILE A 342 -23.09 8.54 5.46
C ILE A 342 -23.96 7.97 6.60
N PRO A 343 -25.10 7.31 6.28
CA PRO A 343 -25.95 6.68 7.27
C PRO A 343 -25.21 5.61 8.10
N PRO A 344 -25.60 5.37 9.37
CA PRO A 344 -24.91 4.43 10.25
C PRO A 344 -24.76 3.00 9.69
N ASP A 345 -25.77 2.49 9.00
CA ASP A 345 -25.74 1.14 8.40
C ASP A 345 -24.73 1.06 7.25
N ASP A 346 -24.64 2.09 6.44
CA ASP A 346 -23.66 2.18 5.36
C ASP A 346 -22.24 2.43 5.91
N MET A 347 -22.11 3.24 6.95
CA MET A 347 -20.84 3.40 7.65
C MET A 347 -20.33 2.08 8.25
N ALA A 348 -21.22 1.23 8.77
CA ALA A 348 -20.83 -0.08 9.28
C ALA A 348 -20.31 -1.02 8.17
N LYS A 349 -20.88 -0.94 6.95
CA LYS A 349 -20.35 -1.65 5.77
C LYS A 349 -18.94 -1.17 5.42
N ILE A 350 -18.75 0.16 5.30
CA ILE A 350 -17.49 0.80 4.94
C ILE A 350 -16.40 0.51 5.98
N CYS A 351 -16.73 0.63 7.27
CA CYS A 351 -15.75 0.43 8.34
C CYS A 351 -15.37 -1.04 8.59
N GLY A 352 -15.97 -2.01 7.86
CA GLY A 352 -15.52 -3.39 8.04
C GLY A 352 -16.37 -4.46 7.35
N GLY A 353 -17.69 -4.27 7.23
CA GLY A 353 -18.57 -5.31 6.66
C GLY A 353 -18.15 -5.75 5.25
N ASN A 354 -17.76 -4.79 4.41
CA ASN A 354 -17.34 -5.07 3.03
C ASN A 354 -16.00 -5.81 2.97
N VAL A 355 -15.04 -5.40 3.79
CA VAL A 355 -13.71 -6.05 3.86
C VAL A 355 -13.84 -7.47 4.38
N ALA A 356 -14.65 -7.69 5.43
CA ALA A 356 -14.86 -9.01 5.99
C ALA A 356 -15.38 -10.00 4.94
N ARG A 357 -16.30 -9.58 4.07
CA ARG A 357 -16.82 -10.43 3.00
C ARG A 357 -15.78 -10.94 2.00
N LEU A 358 -14.62 -10.26 1.88
CA LEU A 358 -13.54 -10.75 1.02
C LEU A 358 -12.85 -12.01 1.57
N PHE A 359 -12.94 -12.24 2.88
CA PHE A 359 -12.21 -13.30 3.57
C PHE A 359 -13.10 -14.35 4.23
N ASP A 360 -14.37 -14.05 4.41
CA ASP A 360 -15.36 -14.97 5.02
C ASP A 360 -16.20 -15.71 3.95
N ALA A 361 -15.82 -15.60 2.65
CA ALA A 361 -16.52 -16.21 1.51
C ALA A 361 -16.15 -17.70 1.31
#